data_da243ab856a5c0ea563a919909903e2f
#
_entry.id   da243ab856a5c0ea563a919909903e2f
#
_cell.length_a   1.000
_cell.length_b   1.000
_cell.length_c   1.000
_cell.angle_alpha   90.00
_cell.angle_beta   90.00
_cell.angle_gamma   90.00
#
_symmetry.space_group_name_H-M   'P 1'
#
loop_
_entity.id
_entity.type
_entity.pdbx_description
1 polymer ?
#
loop_
_entity_poly.entity_id
_entity_poly.type
_entity_poly.pdbx_seq_one_letter_code
_entity_poly.pdbx_strand_id
1 'polypeptide(L)'
;MTVRALWEMQNVMDCIPDELWDHCYGGAPLWQHLYHTLHHLDQWFINPRDNDFVEPPVHTPHLQELHIYPAVRLDRPAIDDYFYTIKAKLSIYLTSLHDEDLLQRPDNCEWTRFTLILSQYRHLYRHMGMVMGFIEAETGLCPRTLEVGEDPPAAPYDPYQ
;
A
#
# COMPACT_ATOMS: atom_id res chain seq x y z
N MET A 1 12.26 -6.64 5.98
CA MET A 1 11.09 -6.84 5.08
C MET A 1 10.30 -5.54 4.88
N THR A 2 9.85 -4.84 5.91
CA THR A 2 9.01 -3.63 5.78
C THR A 2 9.61 -2.51 4.95
N VAL A 3 10.88 -2.16 5.18
CA VAL A 3 11.56 -1.10 4.41
C VAL A 3 11.54 -1.42 2.92
N ARG A 4 11.81 -2.68 2.54
CA ARG A 4 11.72 -3.13 1.14
C ARG A 4 10.32 -3.02 0.58
N ALA A 5 9.33 -3.59 1.27
CA ALA A 5 7.94 -3.58 0.79
C ALA A 5 7.41 -2.15 0.57
N LEU A 6 7.74 -1.22 1.46
CA LEU A 6 7.34 0.19 1.32
C LEU A 6 8.14 0.91 0.23
N TRP A 7 9.43 0.55 0.03
CA TRP A 7 10.21 1.07 -1.08
C TRP A 7 9.66 0.57 -2.43
N GLU A 8 9.38 -0.74 -2.54
CA GLU A 8 8.81 -1.34 -3.75
C GLU A 8 7.45 -0.73 -4.09
N MET A 9 6.59 -0.51 -3.09
CA MET A 9 5.32 0.17 -3.31
C MET A 9 5.52 1.60 -3.84
N GLN A 10 6.46 2.35 -3.26
CA GLN A 10 6.80 3.69 -3.75
C GLN A 10 7.32 3.63 -5.18
N ASN A 11 8.25 2.71 -5.48
CA ASN A 11 8.79 2.54 -6.84
C ASN A 11 7.69 2.20 -7.85
N VAL A 12 6.76 1.32 -7.50
CA VAL A 12 5.60 1.00 -8.36
C VAL A 12 4.74 2.24 -8.60
N MET A 13 4.45 3.04 -7.55
CA MET A 13 3.69 4.29 -7.70
C MET A 13 4.40 5.28 -8.63
N ASP A 14 5.72 5.44 -8.47
CA ASP A 14 6.55 6.33 -9.28
C ASP A 14 6.65 5.88 -10.75
N CYS A 15 6.55 4.57 -11.02
CA CYS A 15 6.55 4.00 -12.36
C CYS A 15 5.21 4.13 -13.12
N ILE A 16 4.14 4.59 -12.49
CA ILE A 16 2.85 4.74 -13.16
C ILE A 16 2.89 5.95 -14.09
N PRO A 17 2.73 5.80 -15.42
CA PRO A 17 2.60 6.92 -16.35
C PRO A 17 1.35 7.75 -16.05
N ASP A 18 1.41 9.06 -16.28
CA ASP A 18 0.29 9.96 -15.98
C ASP A 18 -0.98 9.62 -16.77
N GLU A 19 -0.81 9.14 -18.00
CA GLU A 19 -1.92 8.69 -18.86
C GLU A 19 -2.65 7.44 -18.34
N LEU A 20 -2.00 6.64 -17.48
CA LEU A 20 -2.62 5.46 -16.88
C LEU A 20 -3.33 5.75 -15.57
N TRP A 21 -3.14 6.93 -14.99
CA TRP A 21 -3.67 7.28 -13.66
C TRP A 21 -5.18 7.06 -13.54
N ASP A 22 -5.93 7.50 -14.55
CA ASP A 22 -7.39 7.38 -14.61
C ASP A 22 -7.86 6.17 -15.45
N HIS A 23 -6.95 5.37 -16.00
CA HIS A 23 -7.33 4.19 -16.77
C HIS A 23 -7.97 3.14 -15.85
N CYS A 24 -9.11 2.58 -16.30
CA CYS A 24 -9.87 1.64 -15.51
C CYS A 24 -9.45 0.19 -15.75
N TYR A 25 -9.12 -0.50 -14.65
CA TYR A 25 -8.83 -1.93 -14.64
C TYR A 25 -9.83 -2.63 -13.71
N GLY A 26 -10.57 -3.61 -14.23
CA GLY A 26 -11.58 -4.31 -13.45
C GLY A 26 -12.72 -3.41 -12.94
N GLY A 27 -12.97 -2.27 -13.61
CA GLY A 27 -14.04 -1.33 -13.27
C GLY A 27 -13.62 -0.19 -12.32
N ALA A 28 -12.37 -0.20 -11.84
CA ALA A 28 -11.81 0.84 -10.96
C ALA A 28 -10.65 1.57 -11.65
N PRO A 29 -10.52 2.90 -11.54
CA PRO A 29 -9.34 3.60 -12.04
C PRO A 29 -8.08 3.19 -11.27
N LEU A 30 -6.91 3.26 -11.91
CA LEU A 30 -5.66 2.76 -11.34
C LEU A 30 -5.33 3.41 -9.99
N TRP A 31 -5.53 4.72 -9.85
CA TRP A 31 -5.34 5.41 -8.57
C TRP A 31 -6.24 4.86 -7.45
N GLN A 32 -7.43 4.33 -7.76
CA GLN A 32 -8.31 3.71 -6.75
C GLN A 32 -7.75 2.37 -6.26
N HIS A 33 -7.04 1.60 -7.13
CA HIS A 33 -6.30 0.41 -6.68
C HIS A 33 -5.21 0.76 -5.68
N LEU A 34 -4.49 1.89 -5.89
CA LEU A 34 -3.51 2.38 -4.92
C LEU A 34 -4.20 2.79 -3.61
N TYR A 35 -5.25 3.61 -3.70
CA TYR A 35 -6.00 4.04 -2.52
C TYR A 35 -6.52 2.86 -1.70
N HIS A 36 -7.16 1.88 -2.35
CA HIS A 36 -7.62 0.65 -1.72
C HIS A 36 -6.51 -0.07 -0.94
N THR A 37 -5.35 -0.22 -1.57
CA THR A 37 -4.19 -0.88 -0.97
C THR A 37 -3.70 -0.12 0.26
N LEU A 38 -3.53 1.18 0.14
CA LEU A 38 -3.08 2.06 1.22
C LEU A 38 -4.08 2.11 2.37
N HIS A 39 -5.37 2.24 2.08
CA HIS A 39 -6.42 2.27 3.09
C HIS A 39 -6.47 0.97 3.90
N HIS A 40 -6.32 -0.18 3.25
CA HIS A 40 -6.21 -1.46 3.96
C HIS A 40 -4.96 -1.56 4.84
N LEU A 41 -3.81 -1.06 4.39
CA LEU A 41 -2.62 -0.97 5.23
C LEU A 41 -2.86 -0.10 6.46
N ASP A 42 -3.48 1.06 6.28
CA ASP A 42 -3.75 2.01 7.35
C ASP A 42 -4.69 1.44 8.42
N GLN A 43 -5.78 0.83 7.98
CA GLN A 43 -6.84 0.33 8.87
C GLN A 43 -6.48 -1.02 9.51
N TRP A 44 -5.83 -1.94 8.77
CA TRP A 44 -5.73 -3.35 9.18
C TRP A 44 -4.35 -3.76 9.69
N PHE A 45 -3.30 -2.97 9.49
CA PHE A 45 -1.94 -3.37 9.84
C PHE A 45 -1.72 -3.46 11.35
N ILE A 46 -2.26 -2.51 12.10
CA ILE A 46 -2.06 -2.38 13.55
C ILE A 46 -3.18 -3.05 14.32
N ASN A 47 -4.40 -2.57 14.15
CA ASN A 47 -5.59 -3.11 14.81
C ASN A 47 -6.87 -2.83 14.00
N PRO A 48 -7.42 -3.81 13.27
CA PRO A 48 -8.65 -3.61 12.50
C PRO A 48 -9.92 -3.42 13.37
N ARG A 49 -9.79 -3.60 14.68
CA ARG A 49 -10.87 -3.40 15.67
C ARG A 49 -10.68 -2.11 16.46
N ASP A 50 -9.81 -1.23 16.02
CA ASP A 50 -9.60 0.08 16.62
C ASP A 50 -10.81 0.98 16.37
N ASN A 51 -11.54 1.29 17.45
CA ASN A 51 -12.69 2.18 17.39
C ASN A 51 -12.27 3.66 17.21
N ASP A 52 -11.01 3.97 17.45
CA ASP A 52 -10.43 5.31 17.31
C ASP A 52 -9.78 5.51 15.92
N PHE A 53 -9.92 4.54 15.00
CA PHE A 53 -9.45 4.72 13.63
C PHE A 53 -10.15 5.91 12.97
N VAL A 54 -9.36 6.84 12.48
CA VAL A 54 -9.83 8.03 11.78
C VAL A 54 -9.53 7.88 10.30
N GLU A 55 -10.58 7.98 9.49
CA GLU A 55 -10.45 7.98 8.03
C GLU A 55 -9.54 9.12 7.55
N PRO A 56 -8.69 8.90 6.52
CA PRO A 56 -7.87 9.97 5.98
C PRO A 56 -8.74 11.11 5.43
N PRO A 57 -8.26 12.37 5.45
CA PRO A 57 -9.05 13.54 5.02
C PRO A 57 -9.59 13.46 3.60
N VAL A 58 -8.95 12.68 2.74
CA VAL A 58 -9.36 12.45 1.33
C VAL A 58 -10.42 11.38 1.18
N HIS A 59 -10.77 10.67 2.26
CA HIS A 59 -11.76 9.59 2.21
C HIS A 59 -13.15 10.09 1.92
N THR A 60 -13.86 9.36 1.09
CA THR A 60 -15.32 9.49 0.88
C THR A 60 -15.95 8.10 0.94
N PRO A 61 -17.25 7.98 1.29
CA PRO A 61 -17.89 6.68 1.39
C PRO A 61 -17.65 5.79 0.16
N HIS A 62 -17.28 4.55 0.41
CA HIS A 62 -16.99 3.51 -0.60
C HIS A 62 -15.73 3.72 -1.46
N LEU A 63 -14.91 4.73 -1.19
CA LEU A 63 -13.72 5.03 -1.99
C LEU A 63 -12.72 3.86 -2.05
N GLN A 64 -12.65 3.05 -0.99
CA GLN A 64 -11.79 1.86 -0.91
C GLN A 64 -12.39 0.63 -1.60
N GLU A 65 -13.61 0.70 -2.14
CA GLU A 65 -14.31 -0.45 -2.69
C GLU A 65 -14.14 -0.53 -4.21
N LEU A 66 -13.28 -1.41 -4.71
CA LEU A 66 -12.93 -1.50 -6.14
C LEU A 66 -14.07 -1.89 -7.08
N HIS A 67 -15.21 -2.36 -6.54
CA HIS A 67 -16.41 -2.68 -7.33
C HIS A 67 -17.38 -1.50 -7.42
N ILE A 68 -17.06 -0.39 -6.78
CA ILE A 68 -17.83 0.86 -6.82
C ILE A 68 -16.99 1.94 -7.51
N TYR A 69 -17.50 2.49 -8.62
CA TYR A 69 -16.81 3.58 -9.29
C TYR A 69 -16.83 4.83 -8.38
N PRO A 70 -15.67 5.47 -8.13
CA PRO A 70 -15.57 6.53 -7.13
C PRO A 70 -16.32 7.80 -7.56
N ALA A 71 -16.94 8.46 -6.59
CA ALA A 71 -17.62 9.74 -6.82
C ALA A 71 -16.66 10.93 -6.91
N VAL A 72 -15.45 10.76 -6.40
CA VAL A 72 -14.37 11.76 -6.41
C VAL A 72 -13.13 11.17 -7.09
N ARG A 73 -12.31 12.04 -7.67
CA ARG A 73 -11.01 11.68 -8.22
C ARG A 73 -9.92 12.11 -7.24
N LEU A 74 -8.99 11.21 -6.94
CA LEU A 74 -7.76 11.58 -6.24
C LEU A 74 -6.63 11.79 -7.26
N ASP A 75 -5.91 12.88 -7.09
CA ASP A 75 -4.69 13.15 -7.84
C ASP A 75 -3.47 12.45 -7.22
N ARG A 76 -2.35 12.47 -7.93
CA ARG A 76 -1.12 11.84 -7.49
C ARG A 76 -0.62 12.39 -6.15
N PRO A 77 -0.55 13.73 -5.95
CA PRO A 77 -0.12 14.28 -4.66
C PRO A 77 -0.94 13.79 -3.47
N ALA A 78 -2.26 13.64 -3.62
CA ALA A 78 -3.13 13.16 -2.54
C ALA A 78 -2.83 11.69 -2.16
N ILE A 79 -2.52 10.84 -3.14
CA ILE A 79 -2.12 9.44 -2.91
C ILE A 79 -0.71 9.37 -2.31
N ASP A 80 0.23 10.17 -2.81
CA ASP A 80 1.60 10.22 -2.31
C ASP A 80 1.64 10.69 -0.84
N ASP A 81 0.92 11.75 -0.49
CA ASP A 81 0.82 12.25 0.88
C ASP A 81 0.23 11.20 1.82
N TYR A 82 -0.78 10.48 1.35
CA TYR A 82 -1.37 9.39 2.13
C TYR A 82 -0.38 8.23 2.32
N PHE A 83 0.34 7.84 1.27
CA PHE A 83 1.39 6.83 1.36
C PHE A 83 2.47 7.21 2.39
N TYR A 84 2.98 8.46 2.36
CA TYR A 84 3.99 8.90 3.33
C TYR A 84 3.47 8.93 4.76
N THR A 85 2.20 9.28 4.95
CA THR A 85 1.55 9.23 6.27
C THR A 85 1.52 7.79 6.81
N ILE A 86 1.11 6.83 5.99
CA ILE A 86 1.07 5.41 6.35
C ILE A 86 2.49 4.89 6.61
N LYS A 87 3.45 5.20 5.73
CA LYS A 87 4.85 4.81 5.87
C LYS A 87 5.42 5.24 7.20
N ALA A 88 5.16 6.49 7.62
CA ALA A 88 5.60 6.99 8.92
C ALA A 88 4.92 6.25 10.08
N LYS A 89 3.59 6.07 10.01
CA LYS A 89 2.79 5.35 11.02
C LYS A 89 3.30 3.92 11.21
N LEU A 90 3.47 3.17 10.13
CA LEU A 90 3.94 1.78 10.20
C LEU A 90 5.38 1.68 10.68
N SER A 91 6.26 2.60 10.30
CA SER A 91 7.65 2.63 10.76
C SER A 91 7.73 2.85 12.27
N ILE A 92 6.95 3.79 12.82
CA ILE A 92 6.87 4.04 14.25
C ILE A 92 6.34 2.79 14.98
N TYR A 93 5.23 2.22 14.51
CA TYR A 93 4.64 1.04 15.10
C TYR A 93 5.62 -0.15 15.15
N LEU A 94 6.24 -0.49 14.03
CA LEU A 94 7.16 -1.63 13.96
C LEU A 94 8.43 -1.43 14.79
N THR A 95 8.92 -0.19 14.93
CA THR A 95 10.06 0.12 15.77
C THR A 95 9.73 0.00 17.27
N SER A 96 8.46 0.14 17.63
CA SER A 96 8.01 0.00 19.03
C SER A 96 7.77 -1.45 19.47
N LEU A 97 7.72 -2.42 18.53
CA LEU A 97 7.46 -3.81 18.83
C LEU A 97 8.73 -4.57 19.23
N HIS A 98 8.59 -5.43 20.23
CA HIS A 98 9.55 -6.49 20.55
C HIS A 98 9.05 -7.83 20.01
N ASP A 99 9.93 -8.81 19.89
CA ASP A 99 9.58 -10.14 19.35
C ASP A 99 8.42 -10.80 20.12
N GLU A 100 8.37 -10.61 21.43
CA GLU A 100 7.30 -11.13 22.31
C GLU A 100 5.94 -10.49 22.05
N ASP A 101 5.90 -9.26 21.52
CA ASP A 101 4.67 -8.56 21.20
C ASP A 101 3.98 -9.16 19.97
N LEU A 102 4.75 -9.79 19.08
CA LEU A 102 4.22 -10.36 17.84
C LEU A 102 3.17 -11.44 18.05
N LEU A 103 3.27 -12.19 19.15
CA LEU A 103 2.32 -13.25 19.50
C LEU A 103 1.12 -12.73 20.31
N GLN A 104 1.18 -11.49 20.75
CA GLN A 104 0.07 -10.84 21.46
C GLN A 104 -0.99 -10.34 20.46
N ARG A 105 -2.20 -10.15 20.98
CA ARG A 105 -3.31 -9.58 20.22
C ARG A 105 -3.48 -8.11 20.57
N PRO A 106 -3.78 -7.25 19.59
CA PRO A 106 -4.28 -5.91 19.90
C PRO A 106 -5.62 -5.97 20.65
N ASP A 107 -5.99 -4.89 21.30
CA ASP A 107 -7.24 -4.80 22.05
C ASP A 107 -8.45 -5.11 21.16
N ASN A 108 -9.37 -5.93 21.68
CA ASN A 108 -10.58 -6.39 21.00
C ASN A 108 -10.35 -7.15 19.68
N CYS A 109 -9.12 -7.52 19.35
CA CYS A 109 -8.76 -8.19 18.12
C CYS A 109 -8.60 -9.70 18.30
N GLU A 110 -9.18 -10.49 17.40
CA GLU A 110 -9.08 -11.94 17.38
C GLU A 110 -7.76 -12.49 16.82
N TRP A 111 -6.97 -11.65 16.13
CA TRP A 111 -5.71 -12.02 15.50
C TRP A 111 -4.50 -11.48 16.27
N THR A 112 -3.38 -12.21 16.22
CA THR A 112 -2.10 -11.73 16.75
C THR A 112 -1.52 -10.65 15.83
N ARG A 113 -0.63 -9.79 16.37
CA ARG A 113 0.10 -8.78 15.59
C ARG A 113 0.87 -9.42 14.43
N PHE A 114 1.47 -10.57 14.66
CA PHE A 114 2.15 -11.32 13.59
C PHE A 114 1.20 -11.70 12.46
N THR A 115 0.00 -12.22 12.79
CA THR A 115 -1.01 -12.56 11.78
C THR A 115 -1.47 -11.36 10.98
N LEU A 116 -1.70 -10.22 11.65
CA LEU A 116 -2.09 -8.97 11.00
C LEU A 116 -1.02 -8.48 10.04
N ILE A 117 0.23 -8.41 10.49
CA ILE A 117 1.38 -7.99 9.69
C ILE A 117 1.53 -8.86 8.43
N LEU A 118 1.54 -10.19 8.58
CA LEU A 118 1.64 -11.10 7.43
C LEU A 118 0.45 -10.98 6.48
N SER A 119 -0.76 -10.84 7.02
CA SER A 119 -1.97 -10.66 6.21
C SER A 119 -1.90 -9.39 5.36
N GLN A 120 -1.39 -8.30 5.95
CA GLN A 120 -1.27 -7.03 5.23
C GLN A 120 -0.14 -7.02 4.21
N TYR A 121 0.98 -7.70 4.46
CA TYR A 121 1.98 -7.91 3.41
C TYR A 121 1.43 -8.72 2.24
N ARG A 122 0.70 -9.80 2.51
CA ARG A 122 0.03 -10.57 1.46
C ARG A 122 -0.93 -9.71 0.65
N HIS A 123 -1.71 -8.83 1.30
CA HIS A 123 -2.64 -7.92 0.65
C HIS A 123 -1.88 -6.89 -0.20
N LEU A 124 -0.85 -6.25 0.36
CA LEU A 124 0.01 -5.28 -0.31
C LEU A 124 0.61 -5.88 -1.59
N TYR A 125 1.29 -7.02 -1.48
CA TYR A 125 1.95 -7.65 -2.63
C TYR A 125 0.97 -8.15 -3.70
N ARG A 126 -0.23 -8.59 -3.30
CA ARG A 126 -1.28 -8.93 -4.26
C ARG A 126 -1.66 -7.74 -5.13
N HIS A 127 -1.96 -6.60 -4.51
CA HIS A 127 -2.40 -5.41 -5.25
C HIS A 127 -1.26 -4.71 -5.96
N MET A 128 -0.08 -4.66 -5.36
CA MET A 128 1.13 -4.16 -6.00
C MET A 128 1.44 -4.95 -7.28
N GLY A 129 1.40 -6.29 -7.23
CA GLY A 129 1.59 -7.13 -8.40
C GLY A 129 0.53 -6.90 -9.50
N MET A 130 -0.73 -6.59 -9.14
CA MET A 130 -1.74 -6.20 -10.11
C MET A 130 -1.38 -4.89 -10.81
N VAL A 131 -0.98 -3.86 -10.05
CA VAL A 131 -0.58 -2.56 -10.61
C VAL A 131 0.67 -2.70 -11.49
N MET A 132 1.67 -3.48 -11.06
CA MET A 132 2.85 -3.79 -11.89
C MET A 132 2.45 -4.44 -13.21
N GLY A 133 1.53 -5.43 -13.17
CA GLY A 133 1.02 -6.07 -14.37
C GLY A 133 0.29 -5.10 -15.32
N PHE A 134 -0.42 -4.10 -14.79
CA PHE A 134 -1.04 -3.06 -15.61
C PHE A 134 0.02 -2.16 -16.28
N ILE A 135 1.05 -1.74 -15.51
CA ILE A 135 2.16 -0.95 -16.07
C ILE A 135 2.87 -1.74 -17.17
N GLU A 136 3.23 -2.99 -16.90
CA GLU A 136 3.94 -3.84 -17.87
C GLU A 136 3.11 -4.09 -19.14
N ALA A 137 1.82 -4.35 -19.00
CA ALA A 137 0.94 -4.57 -20.15
C ALA A 137 0.82 -3.34 -21.08
N GLU A 138 0.84 -2.14 -20.52
CA GLU A 138 0.66 -0.89 -21.28
C GLU A 138 1.99 -0.30 -21.77
N THR A 139 3.09 -0.53 -21.06
CA THR A 139 4.39 0.10 -21.35
C THR A 139 5.47 -0.87 -21.83
N GLY A 140 5.32 -2.16 -21.57
CA GLY A 140 6.37 -3.17 -21.75
C GLY A 140 7.48 -3.11 -20.70
N LEU A 141 7.35 -2.28 -19.65
CA LEU A 141 8.36 -2.08 -18.61
C LEU A 141 7.83 -2.62 -17.28
N CYS A 142 8.65 -3.41 -16.58
CA CYS A 142 8.30 -3.97 -15.28
C CYS A 142 8.98 -3.17 -14.16
N PRO A 143 8.22 -2.59 -13.20
CA PRO A 143 8.81 -1.92 -12.05
C PRO A 143 9.75 -2.84 -11.26
N ARG A 144 10.89 -2.30 -10.81
CA ARG A 144 11.90 -3.06 -10.06
C ARG A 144 11.36 -3.53 -8.72
N THR A 145 11.65 -4.79 -8.40
CA THR A 145 11.51 -5.38 -7.07
C THR A 145 12.88 -5.72 -6.48
N LEU A 146 12.95 -5.95 -5.17
CA LEU A 146 14.19 -6.23 -4.45
C LEU A 146 14.26 -7.70 -4.03
N GLU A 147 15.40 -8.31 -4.26
CA GLU A 147 15.72 -9.67 -3.81
C GLU A 147 15.79 -9.76 -2.27
N VAL A 148 15.68 -10.97 -1.75
CA VAL A 148 15.87 -11.24 -0.31
C VAL A 148 17.28 -10.85 0.11
N GLY A 149 17.40 -9.89 1.04
CA GLY A 149 18.69 -9.37 1.51
C GLY A 149 19.21 -8.17 0.73
N GLU A 150 18.54 -7.75 -0.33
CA GLU A 150 18.87 -6.53 -1.06
C GLU A 150 18.33 -5.31 -0.30
N ASP A 151 19.17 -4.28 -0.15
CA ASP A 151 18.75 -3.01 0.40
C ASP A 151 18.22 -2.09 -0.69
N PRO A 152 17.27 -1.19 -0.38
CA PRO A 152 16.81 -0.17 -1.30
C PRO A 152 17.98 0.63 -1.90
N PRO A 153 18.08 0.74 -3.23
CA PRO A 153 19.17 1.48 -3.85
C PRO A 153 19.08 2.97 -3.54
N ALA A 154 20.26 3.60 -3.43
CA ALA A 154 20.33 5.05 -3.34
C ALA A 154 20.06 5.68 -4.72
N ALA A 155 19.34 6.82 -4.72
CA ALA A 155 19.12 7.57 -5.98
C ALA A 155 20.42 8.17 -6.51
N PRO A 156 20.61 8.28 -7.87
CA PRO A 156 19.69 7.80 -8.89
C PRO A 156 19.79 6.28 -9.13
N TYR A 157 18.68 5.63 -9.45
CA TYR A 157 18.63 4.21 -9.80
C TYR A 157 17.67 3.98 -10.97
N ASP A 158 17.81 2.82 -11.65
CA ASP A 158 16.85 2.39 -12.67
C ASP A 158 15.59 1.85 -11.98
N PRO A 159 14.41 2.48 -12.17
CA PRO A 159 13.18 2.07 -11.52
C PRO A 159 12.57 0.79 -12.12
N TYR A 160 13.12 0.27 -13.22
CA TYR A 160 12.65 -0.93 -13.91
C TYR A 160 13.64 -2.08 -13.83
N GLN A 161 13.18 -3.30 -14.12
CA GLN A 161 13.97 -4.54 -14.21
C GLN A 161 13.81 -5.21 -15.58
#